data_217de9590f4991e359fc2d8e1f359fa5
#
_entry.id   217de9590f4991e359fc2d8e1f359fa5
#
_cell.length_a   1.000
_cell.length_b   1.000
_cell.length_c   1.000
_cell.angle_alpha   90.00
_cell.angle_beta   90.00
_cell.angle_gamma   90.00
#
_symmetry.space_group_name_H-M   'P 1'
#
loop_
_entity.id
_entity.type
_entity.pdbx_description
1 polymer ?
#
loop_
_entity_poly.entity_id
_entity_poly.type
_entity_poly.pdbx_seq_one_letter_code
_entity_poly.pdbx_strand_id
1 'polypeptide(L)'
;MARLARTAGLTDVQEEILSTVRTFVDKEIIPHAQALEHGDTYPADIVEGMKEMGLFGLTIPEEFGGLGESLLTYALVVEQIARGWMSVSGVINTHFIVAHMLKQHGTPEQQRKYLPRMAAGEVRGSFSMSEPELGSDVAAIRTRAVREGDDFVVDGQKMWLTNGGTSNLTAVLVKTDEGAEKAHQNLTALLVEKPEGYGEVAPGLTIPGKIDKMGYKGVDTTEMVFDGYRLPAEQVLGGRTGQGFRQMMDGVEVGRVNVAARACGIALRSFELAIEYAQQRKAFGKPIAEHQAIAFKLAEMATKVEAAHLMMVNAARLKDSGARNDVEAGMAKLIASEYCAEVTQEAFRIHGGYGYSKEYEIERLMREAPFLLIGEGTSEIQKTIISRGLLRDYRSRG
;
A
#
# COMPACT_ATOMS: atom_id res chain seq x y z
N MET A 1 -19.44 18.56 4.38
CA MET A 1 -18.68 17.36 4.83
C MET A 1 -19.42 16.12 4.38
N ALA A 2 -18.74 15.18 3.76
CA ALA A 2 -19.32 13.89 3.37
C ALA A 2 -19.93 13.19 4.59
N ARG A 3 -21.08 12.54 4.40
CA ARG A 3 -21.77 11.79 5.46
C ARG A 3 -21.11 10.43 5.72
N LEU A 4 -20.49 9.85 4.69
CA LEU A 4 -19.89 8.51 4.70
C LEU A 4 -18.45 8.53 5.22
N ALA A 5 -17.94 7.37 5.60
CA ALA A 5 -16.57 7.12 6.05
C ALA A 5 -16.15 8.03 7.22
N ARG A 6 -17.02 8.14 8.23
CA ARG A 6 -16.74 8.88 9.46
C ARG A 6 -16.28 7.92 10.54
N THR A 7 -15.19 8.25 11.18
CA THR A 7 -14.65 7.48 12.31
C THR A 7 -14.96 8.20 13.63
N ALA A 8 -15.66 7.51 14.53
CA ALA A 8 -15.92 8.02 15.88
C ALA A 8 -14.76 7.72 16.83
N GLY A 9 -14.61 8.54 17.87
CA GLY A 9 -13.65 8.31 18.95
C GLY A 9 -12.21 8.60 18.58
N LEU A 10 -11.98 9.52 17.67
CA LEU A 10 -10.67 10.09 17.37
C LEU A 10 -10.29 11.10 18.45
N THR A 11 -8.99 11.25 18.70
CA THR A 11 -8.44 12.33 19.53
C THR A 11 -8.45 13.65 18.76
N ASP A 12 -8.33 14.77 19.46
CA ASP A 12 -8.24 16.10 18.84
C ASP A 12 -7.05 16.19 17.87
N VAL A 13 -5.91 15.56 18.20
CA VAL A 13 -4.71 15.50 17.35
C VAL A 13 -5.00 14.71 16.06
N GLN A 14 -5.67 13.57 16.16
CA GLN A 14 -6.05 12.77 15.00
C GLN A 14 -7.01 13.52 14.08
N GLU A 15 -7.99 14.24 14.65
CA GLU A 15 -8.91 15.09 13.88
C GLU A 15 -8.19 16.23 13.18
N GLU A 16 -7.21 16.87 13.82
CA GLU A 16 -6.38 17.93 13.23
C GLU A 16 -5.53 17.41 12.09
N ILE A 17 -4.82 16.28 12.27
CA ILE A 17 -4.05 15.61 11.20
C ILE A 17 -4.95 15.33 10.00
N LEU A 18 -6.11 14.71 10.22
CA LEU A 18 -7.03 14.36 9.14
C LEU A 18 -7.63 15.59 8.43
N SER A 19 -7.91 16.66 9.17
CA SER A 19 -8.38 17.93 8.61
C SER A 19 -7.33 18.56 7.71
N THR A 20 -6.08 18.57 8.16
CA THR A 20 -4.92 19.10 7.42
C THR A 20 -4.67 18.29 6.15
N VAL A 21 -4.64 16.96 6.26
CA VAL A 21 -4.46 16.06 5.10
C VAL A 21 -5.61 16.20 4.12
N ARG A 22 -6.85 16.30 4.57
CA ARG A 22 -8.02 16.52 3.69
C ARG A 22 -7.89 17.83 2.92
N THR A 23 -7.49 18.88 3.57
CA THR A 23 -7.27 20.18 2.93
C THR A 23 -6.17 20.09 1.87
N PHE A 24 -5.08 19.39 2.16
CA PHE A 24 -4.00 19.13 1.21
C PHE A 24 -4.48 18.30 0.01
N VAL A 25 -5.25 17.24 0.25
CA VAL A 25 -5.82 16.41 -0.82
C VAL A 25 -6.71 17.22 -1.74
N ASP A 26 -7.59 18.04 -1.18
CA ASP A 26 -8.56 18.82 -1.96
C ASP A 26 -7.87 19.93 -2.76
N LYS A 27 -6.77 20.52 -2.26
CA LYS A 27 -6.08 21.65 -2.91
C LYS A 27 -4.92 21.23 -3.80
N GLU A 28 -4.14 20.22 -3.39
CA GLU A 28 -2.87 19.92 -4.04
C GLU A 28 -2.89 18.58 -4.79
N ILE A 29 -3.73 17.61 -4.40
CA ILE A 29 -3.75 16.30 -5.06
C ILE A 29 -4.82 16.23 -6.14
N ILE A 30 -6.09 16.44 -5.79
CA ILE A 30 -7.23 16.27 -6.72
C ILE A 30 -7.07 17.10 -8.00
N PRO A 31 -6.68 18.40 -7.95
CA PRO A 31 -6.59 19.22 -9.16
C PRO A 31 -5.51 18.75 -10.15
N HIS A 32 -4.48 18.05 -9.66
CA HIS A 32 -3.33 17.65 -10.46
C HIS A 32 -3.32 16.15 -10.85
N ALA A 33 -4.08 15.31 -10.13
CA ALA A 33 -4.04 13.87 -10.24
C ALA A 33 -4.27 13.35 -11.65
N GLN A 34 -5.27 13.89 -12.37
CA GLN A 34 -5.63 13.41 -13.69
C GLN A 34 -4.55 13.71 -14.73
N ALA A 35 -4.03 14.94 -14.75
CA ALA A 35 -2.97 15.33 -15.68
C ALA A 35 -1.67 14.54 -15.45
N LEU A 36 -1.27 14.39 -14.20
CA LEU A 36 -0.07 13.63 -13.83
C LEU A 36 -0.21 12.13 -14.13
N GLU A 37 -1.38 11.54 -13.83
CA GLU A 37 -1.65 10.13 -14.14
C GLU A 37 -1.63 9.86 -15.65
N HIS A 38 -2.26 10.73 -16.47
CA HIS A 38 -2.24 10.60 -17.93
C HIS A 38 -0.85 10.82 -18.53
N GLY A 39 -0.06 11.70 -17.93
CA GLY A 39 1.33 11.98 -18.32
C GLY A 39 2.32 10.94 -17.83
N ASP A 40 1.88 9.94 -17.06
CA ASP A 40 2.75 8.97 -16.38
C ASP A 40 3.88 9.65 -15.59
N THR A 41 3.53 10.76 -14.91
CA THR A 41 4.45 11.69 -14.26
C THR A 41 4.47 11.48 -12.77
N TYR A 42 5.67 11.36 -12.20
CA TYR A 42 5.87 11.29 -10.75
C TYR A 42 5.48 12.62 -10.08
N PRO A 43 4.66 12.61 -9.00
CA PRO A 43 4.13 13.82 -8.37
C PRO A 43 5.13 14.45 -7.38
N ALA A 44 6.27 14.94 -7.86
CA ALA A 44 7.38 15.39 -7.02
C ALA A 44 6.96 16.48 -6.00
N ASP A 45 6.22 17.51 -6.46
CA ASP A 45 5.78 18.62 -5.60
C ASP A 45 4.80 18.16 -4.52
N ILE A 46 3.89 17.22 -4.86
CA ILE A 46 2.96 16.62 -3.90
C ILE A 46 3.72 15.80 -2.86
N VAL A 47 4.74 15.06 -3.28
CA VAL A 47 5.57 14.25 -2.37
C VAL A 47 6.39 15.14 -1.44
N GLU A 48 6.91 16.26 -1.92
CA GLU A 48 7.62 17.22 -1.07
C GLU A 48 6.66 17.85 -0.04
N GLY A 49 5.44 18.26 -0.44
CA GLY A 49 4.41 18.71 0.50
C GLY A 49 4.06 17.66 1.56
N MET A 50 3.98 16.38 1.21
CA MET A 50 3.78 15.29 2.17
C MET A 50 4.95 15.17 3.16
N LYS A 51 6.17 15.39 2.70
CA LYS A 51 7.37 15.37 3.52
C LYS A 51 7.38 16.55 4.51
N GLU A 52 7.08 17.76 4.04
CA GLU A 52 6.94 18.95 4.89
C GLU A 52 5.86 18.78 5.97
N MET A 53 4.79 18.06 5.67
CA MET A 53 3.73 17.69 6.63
C MET A 53 4.12 16.57 7.60
N GLY A 54 5.31 15.99 7.48
CA GLY A 54 5.78 14.90 8.34
C GLY A 54 5.11 13.54 8.08
N LEU A 55 4.43 13.35 6.95
CA LEU A 55 3.66 12.11 6.68
C LEU A 55 4.56 10.87 6.51
N PHE A 56 5.83 11.04 6.16
CA PHE A 56 6.80 9.95 6.12
C PHE A 56 7.14 9.42 7.53
N GLY A 57 7.07 10.27 8.55
CA GLY A 57 7.31 9.93 9.94
C GLY A 57 6.07 9.55 10.74
N LEU A 58 4.89 9.48 10.13
CA LEU A 58 3.60 9.40 10.81
C LEU A 58 3.53 8.30 11.89
N THR A 59 4.05 7.09 11.61
CA THR A 59 4.05 5.95 12.55
C THR A 59 5.42 5.64 13.16
N ILE A 60 6.46 6.38 12.77
CA ILE A 60 7.78 6.24 13.35
C ILE A 60 7.75 6.86 14.75
N PRO A 61 8.33 6.19 15.79
CA PRO A 61 8.33 6.73 17.14
C PRO A 61 8.95 8.13 17.25
N GLU A 62 8.47 8.92 18.21
CA GLU A 62 8.97 10.27 18.48
C GLU A 62 10.46 10.30 18.82
N GLU A 63 10.99 9.28 19.49
CA GLU A 63 12.42 9.13 19.78
C GLU A 63 13.30 9.09 18.53
N PHE A 64 12.72 8.74 17.36
CA PHE A 64 13.37 8.77 16.05
C PHE A 64 12.89 9.93 15.17
N GLY A 65 12.22 10.94 15.76
CA GLY A 65 11.77 12.14 15.04
C GLY A 65 10.48 11.97 14.25
N GLY A 66 9.75 10.88 14.43
CA GLY A 66 8.42 10.68 13.86
C GLY A 66 7.30 11.27 14.73
N LEU A 67 6.05 11.06 14.31
CA LEU A 67 4.86 11.51 15.03
C LEU A 67 4.32 10.44 16.01
N GLY A 68 4.78 9.20 15.95
CA GLY A 68 4.39 8.12 16.84
C GLY A 68 2.93 7.69 16.73
N GLU A 69 2.25 8.08 15.66
CA GLU A 69 0.82 7.84 15.47
C GLU A 69 0.46 6.36 15.28
N SER A 70 -0.79 6.05 15.54
CA SER A 70 -1.36 4.71 15.44
C SER A 70 -1.55 4.25 14.00
N LEU A 71 -1.72 2.93 13.80
CA LEU A 71 -2.11 2.37 12.52
C LEU A 71 -3.48 2.89 12.06
N LEU A 72 -4.40 3.16 12.99
CA LEU A 72 -5.69 3.79 12.68
C LEU A 72 -5.49 5.16 12.04
N THR A 73 -4.71 6.04 12.65
CA THR A 73 -4.41 7.38 12.08
C THR A 73 -3.79 7.26 10.69
N TYR A 74 -2.80 6.38 10.55
CA TYR A 74 -2.16 6.11 9.27
C TYR A 74 -3.17 5.63 8.21
N ALA A 75 -4.03 4.68 8.54
CA ALA A 75 -5.02 4.16 7.61
C ALA A 75 -6.02 5.25 7.15
N LEU A 76 -6.48 6.09 8.07
CA LEU A 76 -7.38 7.20 7.74
C LEU A 76 -6.68 8.28 6.89
N VAL A 77 -5.41 8.56 7.13
CA VAL A 77 -4.59 9.44 6.26
C VAL A 77 -4.47 8.84 4.85
N VAL A 78 -4.15 7.55 4.74
CA VAL A 78 -4.05 6.84 3.46
C VAL A 78 -5.39 6.85 2.71
N GLU A 79 -6.52 6.66 3.40
CA GLU A 79 -7.86 6.74 2.81
C GLU A 79 -8.10 8.12 2.17
N GLN A 80 -7.75 9.22 2.86
CA GLN A 80 -7.90 10.57 2.32
C GLN A 80 -6.97 10.82 1.13
N ILE A 81 -5.71 10.41 1.21
CA ILE A 81 -4.76 10.55 0.10
C ILE A 81 -5.21 9.76 -1.13
N ALA A 82 -5.66 8.51 -0.94
CA ALA A 82 -6.16 7.66 -2.02
C ALA A 82 -7.47 8.17 -2.62
N ARG A 83 -8.31 8.87 -1.84
CA ARG A 83 -9.47 9.61 -2.35
C ARG A 83 -9.06 10.68 -3.36
N GLY A 84 -7.91 11.32 -3.16
CA GLY A 84 -7.35 12.26 -4.13
C GLY A 84 -6.70 11.56 -5.31
N TRP A 85 -5.73 10.68 -5.02
CA TRP A 85 -5.02 9.91 -6.04
C TRP A 85 -4.27 8.71 -5.41
N MET A 86 -4.63 7.51 -5.85
CA MET A 86 -4.06 6.28 -5.31
C MET A 86 -2.53 6.22 -5.42
N SER A 87 -1.95 6.75 -6.50
CA SER A 87 -0.51 6.75 -6.71
C SER A 87 0.26 7.46 -5.58
N VAL A 88 -0.27 8.57 -5.08
CA VAL A 88 0.36 9.31 -3.97
C VAL A 88 0.36 8.48 -2.69
N SER A 89 -0.71 7.74 -2.40
CA SER A 89 -0.74 6.82 -1.25
C SER A 89 0.27 5.68 -1.40
N GLY A 90 0.59 5.29 -2.65
CA GLY A 90 1.60 4.29 -2.95
C GLY A 90 3.02 4.72 -2.62
N VAL A 91 3.30 6.02 -2.68
CA VAL A 91 4.63 6.56 -2.33
C VAL A 91 4.97 6.25 -0.86
N ILE A 92 4.01 6.42 0.07
CA ILE A 92 4.23 6.18 1.50
C ILE A 92 3.97 4.73 1.93
N ASN A 93 3.30 3.91 1.10
CA ASN A 93 2.95 2.54 1.49
C ASN A 93 4.16 1.66 1.79
N THR A 94 5.04 1.50 0.81
CA THR A 94 6.23 0.63 0.99
C THR A 94 7.21 1.21 2.00
N HIS A 95 7.29 2.54 2.09
CA HIS A 95 8.04 3.25 3.11
C HIS A 95 7.55 2.89 4.52
N PHE A 96 6.24 2.97 4.75
CA PHE A 96 5.61 2.59 6.01
C PHE A 96 5.88 1.12 6.37
N ILE A 97 5.78 0.19 5.41
CA ILE A 97 6.07 -1.23 5.64
C ILE A 97 7.52 -1.42 6.11
N VAL A 98 8.50 -0.78 5.43
CA VAL A 98 9.93 -0.90 5.80
C VAL A 98 10.20 -0.24 7.14
N ALA A 99 9.61 0.92 7.43
CA ALA A 99 9.73 1.57 8.74
C ALA A 99 9.16 0.69 9.86
N HIS A 100 7.99 0.05 9.64
CA HIS A 100 7.40 -0.90 10.58
C HIS A 100 8.33 -2.11 10.80
N MET A 101 8.89 -2.69 9.74
CA MET A 101 9.81 -3.82 9.84
C MET A 101 11.08 -3.45 10.63
N LEU A 102 11.65 -2.27 10.40
CA LEU A 102 12.80 -1.77 11.15
C LEU A 102 12.47 -1.54 12.63
N LYS A 103 11.32 -0.93 12.92
CA LYS A 103 10.83 -0.72 14.28
C LYS A 103 10.67 -2.04 15.05
N GLN A 104 10.11 -3.08 14.41
CA GLN A 104 9.79 -4.36 15.06
C GLN A 104 10.96 -5.34 15.09
N HIS A 105 11.81 -5.33 14.09
CA HIS A 105 12.80 -6.37 13.84
C HIS A 105 14.24 -5.86 13.68
N GLY A 106 14.43 -4.56 13.47
CA GLY A 106 15.76 -3.98 13.30
C GLY A 106 16.61 -4.08 14.58
N THR A 107 17.93 -4.21 14.41
CA THR A 107 18.83 -4.02 15.55
C THR A 107 18.80 -2.55 16.02
N PRO A 108 19.21 -2.25 17.27
CA PRO A 108 19.29 -0.86 17.73
C PRO A 108 20.13 0.05 16.80
N GLU A 109 21.18 -0.51 16.18
CA GLU A 109 22.03 0.19 15.21
C GLU A 109 21.27 0.51 13.93
N GLN A 110 20.53 -0.48 13.38
CA GLN A 110 19.71 -0.30 12.20
C GLN A 110 18.58 0.70 12.45
N GLN A 111 17.93 0.64 13.61
CA GLN A 111 16.88 1.60 13.98
C GLN A 111 17.44 3.03 14.03
N ARG A 112 18.56 3.25 14.74
CA ARG A 112 19.22 4.57 14.81
C ARG A 112 19.75 5.07 13.47
N LYS A 113 20.19 4.18 12.60
CA LYS A 113 20.69 4.53 11.26
C LYS A 113 19.57 4.99 10.32
N TYR A 114 18.44 4.29 10.32
CA TYR A 114 17.43 4.46 9.28
C TYR A 114 16.21 5.26 9.73
N LEU A 115 15.64 4.97 10.91
CA LEU A 115 14.34 5.53 11.30
C LEU A 115 14.31 7.06 11.34
N PRO A 116 15.33 7.79 11.87
CA PRO A 116 15.32 9.25 11.85
C PRO A 116 15.30 9.84 10.43
N ARG A 117 16.09 9.26 9.52
CA ARG A 117 16.17 9.69 8.13
C ARG A 117 14.92 9.31 7.35
N MET A 118 14.27 8.20 7.72
CA MET A 118 12.97 7.81 7.17
C MET A 118 11.86 8.75 7.66
N ALA A 119 11.87 9.14 8.93
CA ALA A 119 10.90 10.10 9.46
C ALA A 119 10.99 11.46 8.77
N ALA A 120 12.20 11.92 8.44
CA ALA A 120 12.44 13.14 7.68
C ALA A 120 12.15 13.00 6.16
N GLY A 121 11.85 11.79 5.67
CA GLY A 121 11.65 11.52 4.24
C GLY A 121 12.93 11.58 3.40
N GLU A 122 14.11 11.62 4.03
CA GLU A 122 15.43 11.56 3.36
C GLU A 122 15.76 10.16 2.86
N VAL A 123 15.36 9.14 3.62
CA VAL A 123 15.45 7.74 3.24
C VAL A 123 14.04 7.24 2.98
N ARG A 124 13.78 6.80 1.75
CA ARG A 124 12.49 6.25 1.35
C ARG A 124 12.58 4.74 1.18
N GLY A 125 11.62 4.04 1.77
CA GLY A 125 11.57 2.59 1.79
C GLY A 125 10.83 1.99 0.60
N SER A 126 11.37 0.90 0.02
CA SER A 126 10.70 0.00 -0.90
C SER A 126 10.71 -1.42 -0.34
N PHE A 127 9.77 -2.26 -0.80
CA PHE A 127 9.55 -3.59 -0.29
C PHE A 127 9.47 -4.61 -1.43
N SER A 128 10.23 -5.71 -1.33
CA SER A 128 10.42 -6.63 -2.43
C SER A 128 10.42 -8.09 -2.01
N MET A 129 9.41 -8.84 -2.48
CA MET A 129 9.33 -10.29 -2.29
C MET A 129 9.17 -11.02 -3.61
N SER A 130 8.24 -10.56 -4.46
CA SER A 130 7.83 -11.23 -5.69
C SER A 130 8.97 -11.33 -6.70
N GLU A 131 8.91 -12.38 -7.51
CA GLU A 131 9.78 -12.63 -8.65
C GLU A 131 8.93 -12.78 -9.92
N PRO A 132 9.51 -12.73 -11.12
CA PRO A 132 8.72 -12.82 -12.37
C PRO A 132 7.76 -14.01 -12.41
N GLU A 133 8.17 -15.17 -11.89
CA GLU A 133 7.36 -16.40 -11.88
C GLU A 133 6.66 -16.69 -10.54
N LEU A 134 6.93 -15.91 -9.47
CA LEU A 134 6.55 -16.21 -8.09
C LEU A 134 5.95 -14.99 -7.39
N GLY A 135 4.62 -14.88 -7.39
CA GLY A 135 3.87 -13.83 -6.71
C GLY A 135 3.26 -14.31 -5.40
N SER A 136 2.23 -15.18 -5.47
CA SER A 136 1.51 -15.68 -4.29
C SER A 136 2.31 -16.74 -3.51
N ASP A 137 3.16 -17.52 -4.17
CA ASP A 137 4.03 -18.53 -3.54
C ASP A 137 5.42 -17.95 -3.22
N VAL A 138 5.44 -16.95 -2.34
CA VAL A 138 6.68 -16.27 -1.93
C VAL A 138 7.65 -17.16 -1.14
N ALA A 139 7.21 -18.31 -0.65
CA ALA A 139 8.10 -19.25 0.03
C ALA A 139 9.03 -20.01 -0.94
N ALA A 140 8.68 -20.03 -2.23
CA ALA A 140 9.41 -20.72 -3.29
C ALA A 140 10.40 -19.83 -4.07
N ILE A 141 10.64 -18.57 -3.64
CA ILE A 141 11.52 -17.63 -4.33
C ILE A 141 12.90 -18.22 -4.60
N ARG A 142 13.54 -17.73 -5.67
CA ARG A 142 14.82 -18.23 -6.19
C ARG A 142 15.99 -17.26 -6.02
N THR A 143 15.73 -15.96 -5.86
CA THR A 143 16.79 -14.98 -5.56
C THR A 143 17.54 -15.43 -4.33
N ARG A 144 18.83 -15.62 -4.46
CA ARG A 144 19.71 -16.17 -3.43
C ARG A 144 20.77 -15.18 -2.99
N ALA A 145 21.22 -15.34 -1.75
CA ALA A 145 22.36 -14.63 -1.22
C ALA A 145 23.30 -15.64 -0.55
N VAL A 146 24.51 -15.76 -1.07
CA VAL A 146 25.55 -16.67 -0.57
C VAL A 146 26.54 -15.88 0.25
N ARG A 147 26.86 -16.35 1.46
CA ARG A 147 27.82 -15.68 2.33
C ARG A 147 29.25 -15.90 1.85
N GLU A 148 29.99 -14.80 1.65
CA GLU A 148 31.41 -14.79 1.33
C GLU A 148 32.13 -13.84 2.29
N GLY A 149 32.74 -14.40 3.35
CA GLY A 149 33.36 -13.62 4.41
C GLY A 149 32.36 -12.79 5.20
N ASP A 150 32.57 -11.47 5.20
CA ASP A 150 31.69 -10.51 5.88
C ASP A 150 30.56 -9.98 4.99
N ASP A 151 30.49 -10.44 3.73
CA ASP A 151 29.47 -10.03 2.76
C ASP A 151 28.53 -11.18 2.40
N PHE A 152 27.41 -10.81 1.78
CA PHE A 152 26.60 -11.67 0.95
C PHE A 152 26.76 -11.29 -0.52
N VAL A 153 26.86 -12.29 -1.39
CA VAL A 153 26.76 -12.13 -2.85
C VAL A 153 25.36 -12.52 -3.26
N VAL A 154 24.65 -11.59 -3.89
CA VAL A 154 23.23 -11.73 -4.21
C VAL A 154 23.08 -11.90 -5.72
N ASP A 155 22.32 -12.95 -6.13
CA ASP A 155 21.95 -13.24 -7.51
C ASP A 155 20.47 -13.49 -7.63
N GLY A 156 19.84 -12.95 -8.68
CA GLY A 156 18.43 -13.18 -9.00
C GLY A 156 17.70 -11.94 -9.45
N GLN A 157 16.37 -12.03 -9.48
CA GLN A 157 15.52 -10.96 -9.99
C GLN A 157 14.27 -10.83 -9.17
N LYS A 158 13.92 -9.59 -8.83
CA LYS A 158 12.66 -9.21 -8.19
C LYS A 158 11.78 -8.44 -9.17
N MET A 159 10.47 -8.52 -8.97
CA MET A 159 9.45 -7.96 -9.84
C MET A 159 8.38 -7.22 -9.04
N TRP A 160 7.74 -6.23 -9.64
CA TRP A 160 6.63 -5.47 -9.09
C TRP A 160 6.99 -4.60 -7.89
N LEU A 161 8.22 -4.06 -7.86
CA LEU A 161 8.65 -3.16 -6.80
C LEU A 161 8.01 -1.78 -6.94
N THR A 162 7.10 -1.44 -6.05
CA THR A 162 6.61 -0.06 -5.90
C THR A 162 7.72 0.80 -5.30
N ASN A 163 7.95 1.98 -5.88
CA ASN A 163 9.04 2.90 -5.54
C ASN A 163 10.44 2.33 -5.79
N GLY A 164 10.61 1.39 -6.75
CA GLY A 164 11.90 0.76 -6.97
C GLY A 164 12.97 1.71 -7.48
N GLY A 165 12.62 2.66 -8.36
CA GLY A 165 13.51 3.71 -8.84
C GLY A 165 13.60 4.92 -7.93
N THR A 166 12.54 5.24 -7.21
CA THR A 166 12.42 6.45 -6.38
C THR A 166 12.74 6.24 -4.89
N SER A 167 13.03 5.01 -4.46
CA SER A 167 13.50 4.70 -3.10
C SER A 167 15.02 4.54 -3.05
N ASN A 168 15.58 4.68 -1.86
CA ASN A 168 17.01 4.48 -1.59
C ASN A 168 17.29 3.42 -0.50
N LEU A 169 16.24 2.77 0.02
CA LEU A 169 16.34 1.61 0.92
C LEU A 169 15.29 0.58 0.52
N THR A 170 15.69 -0.64 0.18
CA THR A 170 14.77 -1.72 -0.17
C THR A 170 14.90 -2.90 0.79
N ALA A 171 13.81 -3.31 1.45
CA ALA A 171 13.76 -4.58 2.15
C ALA A 171 13.48 -5.71 1.15
N VAL A 172 14.46 -6.60 0.96
CA VAL A 172 14.43 -7.66 -0.06
C VAL A 172 14.41 -9.03 0.59
N LEU A 173 13.45 -9.87 0.22
CA LEU A 173 13.42 -11.26 0.64
C LEU A 173 14.29 -12.12 -0.29
N VAL A 174 15.25 -12.84 0.28
CA VAL A 174 16.18 -13.71 -0.44
C VAL A 174 16.30 -15.07 0.23
N LYS A 175 16.80 -16.05 -0.50
CA LYS A 175 17.15 -17.37 0.02
C LYS A 175 18.63 -17.38 0.43
N THR A 176 18.93 -17.69 1.69
CA THR A 176 20.31 -17.69 2.23
C THR A 176 20.81 -19.06 2.67
N ASP A 177 19.91 -19.99 3.00
CA ASP A 177 20.27 -21.34 3.47
C ASP A 177 19.47 -22.39 2.68
N GLU A 178 20.14 -23.46 2.23
CA GLU A 178 19.49 -24.56 1.51
C GLU A 178 19.23 -25.78 2.42
N GLY A 179 19.73 -25.77 3.65
CA GLY A 179 19.72 -26.91 4.58
C GLY A 179 18.66 -26.90 5.66
N ALA A 180 17.81 -25.84 5.76
CA ALA A 180 16.83 -25.78 6.82
C ALA A 180 15.66 -26.77 6.59
N GLU A 181 15.14 -27.35 7.68
CA GLU A 181 14.05 -28.36 7.64
C GLU A 181 12.76 -27.79 6.99
N LYS A 182 12.52 -26.50 7.10
CA LYS A 182 11.33 -25.83 6.55
C LYS A 182 11.74 -24.74 5.57
N ALA A 183 11.15 -24.74 4.38
CA ALA A 183 11.47 -23.78 3.30
C ALA A 183 11.48 -22.33 3.74
N HIS A 184 10.56 -21.91 4.62
CA HIS A 184 10.49 -20.52 5.09
C HIS A 184 11.64 -20.13 6.04
N GLN A 185 12.37 -21.11 6.63
CA GLN A 185 13.55 -20.87 7.47
C GLN A 185 14.82 -20.63 6.63
N ASN A 186 14.76 -20.88 5.31
CA ASN A 186 15.83 -20.56 4.37
C ASN A 186 15.79 -19.10 3.92
N LEU A 187 14.79 -18.32 4.33
CA LEU A 187 14.53 -16.98 3.83
C LEU A 187 15.01 -15.90 4.78
N THR A 188 15.70 -14.91 4.24
CA THR A 188 16.29 -13.79 4.97
C THR A 188 15.82 -12.47 4.36
N ALA A 189 15.54 -11.48 5.18
CA ALA A 189 15.28 -10.11 4.73
C ALA A 189 16.58 -9.31 4.75
N LEU A 190 16.95 -8.76 3.61
CA LEU A 190 18.12 -7.89 3.44
C LEU A 190 17.67 -6.43 3.29
N LEU A 191 18.41 -5.50 3.88
CA LEU A 191 18.25 -4.07 3.72
C LEU A 191 19.22 -3.57 2.63
N VAL A 192 18.73 -3.40 1.41
CA VAL A 192 19.53 -2.97 0.27
C VAL A 192 19.49 -1.45 0.16
N GLU A 193 20.58 -0.79 0.50
CA GLU A 193 20.79 0.63 0.25
C GLU A 193 21.21 0.83 -1.20
N LYS A 194 20.64 1.81 -1.88
CA LYS A 194 20.97 2.13 -3.26
C LYS A 194 20.71 3.60 -3.57
N PRO A 195 21.35 4.20 -4.58
CA PRO A 195 20.93 5.47 -5.15
C PRO A 195 19.54 5.37 -5.76
N GLU A 196 18.83 6.50 -5.82
CA GLU A 196 17.63 6.63 -6.65
C GLU A 196 18.02 6.59 -8.13
N GLY A 197 17.11 6.13 -8.98
CA GLY A 197 17.32 6.11 -10.42
C GLY A 197 17.10 4.74 -11.06
N TYR A 198 17.43 4.69 -12.36
CA TYR A 198 17.29 3.53 -13.23
C TYR A 198 18.62 3.19 -13.89
N GLY A 199 18.72 1.98 -14.44
CA GLY A 199 19.95 1.42 -14.97
C GLY A 199 20.74 0.68 -13.89
N GLU A 200 22.05 0.53 -14.09
CA GLU A 200 22.95 0.00 -13.06
C GLU A 200 23.17 1.08 -11.99
N VAL A 201 22.49 0.91 -10.85
CA VAL A 201 22.49 1.88 -9.74
C VAL A 201 23.63 1.61 -8.74
N ALA A 202 24.19 0.40 -8.74
CA ALA A 202 25.40 0.01 -8.05
C ALA A 202 26.02 -1.20 -8.76
N PRO A 203 27.31 -1.52 -8.57
CA PRO A 203 27.93 -2.68 -9.18
C PRO A 203 27.17 -3.97 -8.90
N GLY A 204 26.64 -4.62 -9.96
CA GLY A 204 25.83 -5.83 -9.86
C GLY A 204 24.37 -5.60 -9.41
N LEU A 205 23.89 -4.36 -9.34
CA LEU A 205 22.52 -4.02 -9.00
C LEU A 205 21.91 -3.13 -10.08
N THR A 206 20.88 -3.62 -10.77
CA THR A 206 20.21 -2.91 -11.85
C THR A 206 18.72 -2.73 -11.55
N ILE A 207 18.21 -1.51 -11.79
CA ILE A 207 16.78 -1.18 -11.86
C ILE A 207 16.47 -0.87 -13.34
N PRO A 208 15.97 -1.81 -14.15
CA PRO A 208 15.93 -1.65 -15.61
C PRO A 208 15.12 -0.44 -16.10
N GLY A 209 14.06 -0.12 -15.38
CA GLY A 209 13.17 0.98 -15.69
C GLY A 209 11.80 0.78 -15.07
N LYS A 210 10.90 1.71 -15.34
CA LYS A 210 9.54 1.59 -14.82
C LYS A 210 8.67 0.76 -15.78
N ILE A 211 7.86 -0.11 -15.19
CA ILE A 211 6.89 -0.94 -15.91
C ILE A 211 5.71 -0.05 -16.32
N ASP A 212 5.31 -0.10 -17.59
CA ASP A 212 4.09 0.56 -18.07
C ASP A 212 2.86 -0.17 -17.53
N LYS A 213 1.98 0.57 -16.86
CA LYS A 213 0.82 0.04 -16.15
C LYS A 213 -0.48 0.64 -16.69
N MET A 214 -1.57 -0.07 -16.49
CA MET A 214 -2.91 0.39 -16.82
C MET A 214 -3.31 1.65 -16.03
N GLY A 215 -3.01 1.68 -14.74
CA GLY A 215 -3.25 2.77 -13.79
C GLY A 215 -2.16 2.81 -12.72
N TYR A 216 -2.32 3.65 -11.69
CA TYR A 216 -1.32 3.77 -10.64
C TYR A 216 0.03 4.27 -11.18
N LYS A 217 -0.04 5.21 -12.14
CA LYS A 217 1.11 5.63 -12.94
C LYS A 217 2.01 6.65 -12.24
N GLY A 218 1.45 7.46 -11.36
CA GLY A 218 2.22 8.47 -10.59
C GLY A 218 3.23 7.89 -9.60
N VAL A 219 3.25 6.58 -9.38
CA VAL A 219 4.28 5.88 -8.62
C VAL A 219 4.95 4.85 -9.52
N ASP A 220 6.28 4.76 -9.50
CA ASP A 220 7.00 3.78 -10.27
C ASP A 220 6.81 2.36 -9.72
N THR A 221 6.77 1.41 -10.62
CA THR A 221 6.83 -0.02 -10.34
C THR A 221 7.91 -0.60 -11.23
N THR A 222 8.86 -1.33 -10.65
CA THR A 222 10.08 -1.75 -11.34
C THR A 222 10.37 -3.23 -11.12
N GLU A 223 11.37 -3.69 -11.85
CA GLU A 223 12.16 -4.86 -11.51
C GLU A 223 13.40 -4.44 -10.70
N MET A 224 14.04 -5.42 -10.07
CA MET A 224 15.35 -5.27 -9.41
C MET A 224 16.17 -6.51 -9.72
N VAL A 225 17.30 -6.33 -10.42
CA VAL A 225 18.15 -7.43 -10.89
C VAL A 225 19.47 -7.40 -10.13
N PHE A 226 19.83 -8.56 -9.60
CA PHE A 226 21.08 -8.80 -8.89
C PHE A 226 21.96 -9.73 -9.72
N ASP A 227 23.18 -9.31 -10.00
CA ASP A 227 24.21 -10.08 -10.73
C ASP A 227 25.54 -9.94 -9.98
N GLY A 228 25.76 -10.85 -9.04
CA GLY A 228 26.90 -10.79 -8.15
C GLY A 228 26.94 -9.56 -7.24
N TYR A 229 25.80 -9.00 -6.87
CA TYR A 229 25.71 -7.82 -6.01
C TYR A 229 26.22 -8.12 -4.61
N ARG A 230 27.20 -7.34 -4.13
CA ARG A 230 27.77 -7.51 -2.78
C ARG A 230 27.07 -6.63 -1.77
N LEU A 231 26.67 -7.23 -0.66
CA LEU A 231 25.98 -6.61 0.45
C LEU A 231 26.61 -7.02 1.78
N PRO A 232 27.02 -6.08 2.66
CA PRO A 232 27.54 -6.40 3.98
C PRO A 232 26.56 -7.19 4.84
N ALA A 233 27.05 -8.18 5.60
CA ALA A 233 26.21 -9.04 6.43
C ALA A 233 25.46 -8.27 7.54
N GLU A 234 25.93 -7.08 7.92
CA GLU A 234 25.24 -6.18 8.85
C GLU A 234 23.91 -5.64 8.27
N GLN A 235 23.69 -5.75 6.96
CA GLN A 235 22.46 -5.39 6.28
C GLN A 235 21.36 -6.48 6.34
N VAL A 236 21.61 -7.59 7.02
CA VAL A 236 20.57 -8.55 7.38
C VAL A 236 19.64 -7.90 8.41
N LEU A 237 18.36 -7.78 8.11
CA LEU A 237 17.38 -7.20 9.03
C LEU A 237 17.37 -7.97 10.36
N GLY A 238 17.66 -7.27 11.47
CA GLY A 238 17.75 -7.86 12.79
C GLY A 238 18.99 -8.73 13.02
N GLY A 239 19.96 -8.73 12.11
CA GLY A 239 21.27 -9.36 12.24
C GLY A 239 21.26 -10.90 12.19
N ARG A 240 20.12 -11.56 11.89
CA ARG A 240 19.99 -13.02 11.88
C ARG A 240 19.35 -13.52 10.60
N THR A 241 20.00 -14.44 9.90
CA THR A 241 19.43 -15.15 8.75
C THR A 241 18.28 -16.07 9.15
N GLY A 242 17.46 -16.47 8.18
CA GLY A 242 16.36 -17.43 8.38
C GLY A 242 15.12 -16.85 9.07
N GLN A 243 15.05 -15.53 9.30
CA GLN A 243 13.91 -14.85 9.91
C GLN A 243 13.07 -14.05 8.88
N GLY A 244 13.56 -13.95 7.64
CA GLY A 244 13.02 -13.05 6.63
C GLY A 244 11.54 -13.30 6.32
N PHE A 245 11.11 -14.55 6.21
CA PHE A 245 9.71 -14.84 5.93
C PHE A 245 8.76 -14.25 7.00
N ARG A 246 9.08 -14.46 8.28
CA ARG A 246 8.28 -13.92 9.39
C ARG A 246 8.28 -12.40 9.40
N GLN A 247 9.45 -11.78 9.19
CA GLN A 247 9.62 -10.32 9.17
C GLN A 247 8.83 -9.68 8.03
N MET A 248 8.87 -10.28 6.82
CA MET A 248 8.12 -9.81 5.68
C MET A 248 6.61 -10.00 5.87
N MET A 249 6.16 -11.12 6.46
CA MET A 249 4.74 -11.36 6.71
C MET A 249 4.15 -10.37 7.72
N ASP A 250 4.92 -9.97 8.74
CA ASP A 250 4.51 -8.92 9.68
C ASP A 250 4.35 -7.56 8.95
N GLY A 251 5.28 -7.22 8.05
CA GLY A 251 5.14 -6.05 7.17
C GLY A 251 3.91 -6.11 6.27
N VAL A 252 3.64 -7.27 5.66
CA VAL A 252 2.45 -7.46 4.82
C VAL A 252 1.15 -7.37 5.61
N GLU A 253 1.13 -7.74 6.88
CA GLU A 253 -0.06 -7.67 7.73
C GLU A 253 -0.53 -6.22 7.90
N VAL A 254 0.38 -5.29 8.20
CA VAL A 254 0.04 -3.86 8.23
C VAL A 254 -0.23 -3.30 6.83
N GLY A 255 0.44 -3.83 5.80
CA GLY A 255 0.19 -3.51 4.40
C GLY A 255 -1.24 -3.84 3.95
N ARG A 256 -1.88 -4.90 4.45
CA ARG A 256 -3.29 -5.22 4.15
C ARG A 256 -4.24 -4.13 4.61
N VAL A 257 -4.01 -3.55 5.80
CA VAL A 257 -4.80 -2.41 6.29
C VAL A 257 -4.60 -1.19 5.39
N ASN A 258 -3.36 -0.95 4.93
CA ASN A 258 -3.09 0.11 3.96
C ASN A 258 -3.84 -0.10 2.64
N VAL A 259 -3.83 -1.32 2.08
CA VAL A 259 -4.59 -1.62 0.83
C VAL A 259 -6.08 -1.42 1.03
N ALA A 260 -6.63 -1.85 2.19
CA ALA A 260 -8.03 -1.60 2.52
C ALA A 260 -8.35 -0.10 2.57
N ALA A 261 -7.48 0.70 3.19
CA ALA A 261 -7.64 2.15 3.26
C ALA A 261 -7.59 2.81 1.87
N ARG A 262 -6.66 2.39 0.99
CA ARG A 262 -6.62 2.85 -0.41
C ARG A 262 -7.92 2.52 -1.16
N ALA A 263 -8.43 1.32 -0.98
CA ALA A 263 -9.68 0.89 -1.59
C ALA A 263 -10.88 1.71 -1.09
N CYS A 264 -10.94 2.00 0.22
CA CYS A 264 -11.96 2.88 0.80
C CYS A 264 -11.91 4.28 0.19
N GLY A 265 -10.70 4.86 0.04
CA GLY A 265 -10.53 6.19 -0.55
C GLY A 265 -11.02 6.27 -2.00
N ILE A 266 -10.63 5.30 -2.85
CA ILE A 266 -11.08 5.23 -4.25
C ILE A 266 -12.60 5.01 -4.32
N ALA A 267 -13.15 4.11 -3.51
CA ALA A 267 -14.60 3.85 -3.49
C ALA A 267 -15.38 5.09 -3.06
N LEU A 268 -14.91 5.81 -2.03
CA LEU A 268 -15.52 7.06 -1.58
C LEU A 268 -15.49 8.11 -2.68
N ARG A 269 -14.35 8.32 -3.36
CA ARG A 269 -14.24 9.27 -4.46
C ARG A 269 -15.16 8.91 -5.63
N SER A 270 -15.20 7.64 -6.00
CA SER A 270 -16.09 7.14 -7.06
C SER A 270 -17.56 7.40 -6.74
N PHE A 271 -17.96 7.21 -5.49
CA PHE A 271 -19.30 7.54 -5.02
C PHE A 271 -19.58 9.05 -5.05
N GLU A 272 -18.64 9.89 -4.58
CA GLU A 272 -18.79 11.35 -4.61
C GLU A 272 -19.01 11.86 -6.03
N LEU A 273 -18.23 11.39 -7.00
CA LEU A 273 -18.37 11.75 -8.41
C LEU A 273 -19.70 11.26 -8.99
N ALA A 274 -20.12 10.05 -8.65
CA ALA A 274 -21.37 9.48 -9.18
C ALA A 274 -22.61 10.20 -8.65
N ILE A 275 -22.65 10.53 -7.35
CA ILE A 275 -23.81 11.21 -6.75
C ILE A 275 -23.91 12.67 -7.23
N GLU A 276 -22.78 13.35 -7.40
CA GLU A 276 -22.74 14.69 -7.95
C GLU A 276 -23.23 14.70 -9.41
N TYR A 277 -22.65 13.85 -10.26
CA TYR A 277 -23.05 13.72 -11.65
C TYR A 277 -24.54 13.37 -11.81
N ALA A 278 -25.03 12.43 -11.00
CA ALA A 278 -26.42 11.99 -11.07
C ALA A 278 -27.45 13.08 -10.73
N GLN A 279 -27.07 14.05 -9.90
CA GLN A 279 -27.91 15.21 -9.56
C GLN A 279 -27.91 16.28 -10.67
N GLN A 280 -26.83 16.38 -11.43
CA GLN A 280 -26.68 17.39 -12.49
C GLN A 280 -27.18 16.89 -13.85
N ARG A 281 -26.88 15.64 -14.20
CA ARG A 281 -27.26 15.03 -15.48
C ARG A 281 -28.75 14.79 -15.55
N LYS A 282 -29.37 15.30 -16.61
CA LYS A 282 -30.81 15.09 -16.86
C LYS A 282 -31.04 14.10 -17.99
N ALA A 283 -32.04 13.22 -17.82
CA ALA A 283 -32.58 12.34 -18.84
C ALA A 283 -34.08 12.14 -18.56
N PHE A 284 -34.88 12.00 -19.62
CA PHE A 284 -36.35 11.88 -19.52
C PHE A 284 -36.99 12.98 -18.68
N GLY A 285 -36.50 14.22 -18.84
CA GLY A 285 -37.08 15.44 -18.24
C GLY A 285 -36.69 15.74 -16.79
N LYS A 286 -35.87 14.91 -16.13
CA LYS A 286 -35.46 15.10 -14.72
C LYS A 286 -34.01 14.65 -14.47
N PRO A 287 -33.37 15.05 -13.32
CA PRO A 287 -32.09 14.51 -12.91
C PRO A 287 -32.09 12.98 -12.88
N ILE A 288 -30.97 12.36 -13.31
CA ILE A 288 -30.92 10.90 -13.35
C ILE A 288 -30.97 10.28 -11.93
N ALA A 289 -30.57 11.01 -10.89
CA ALA A 289 -30.71 10.60 -9.50
C ALA A 289 -32.17 10.32 -9.08
N GLU A 290 -33.17 10.92 -9.75
CA GLU A 290 -34.58 10.72 -9.46
C GLU A 290 -35.20 9.47 -10.15
N HIS A 291 -34.41 8.77 -10.96
CA HIS A 291 -34.82 7.47 -11.50
C HIS A 291 -34.47 6.38 -10.50
N GLN A 292 -35.44 5.54 -10.13
CA GLN A 292 -35.30 4.53 -9.09
C GLN A 292 -34.08 3.62 -9.28
N ALA A 293 -33.79 3.21 -10.53
CA ALA A 293 -32.63 2.38 -10.85
C ALA A 293 -31.29 3.04 -10.49
N ILE A 294 -31.16 4.36 -10.66
CA ILE A 294 -29.96 5.11 -10.29
C ILE A 294 -29.92 5.35 -8.77
N ALA A 295 -31.08 5.72 -8.17
CA ALA A 295 -31.18 5.92 -6.73
C ALA A 295 -30.77 4.66 -5.94
N PHE A 296 -31.20 3.47 -6.40
CA PHE A 296 -30.82 2.20 -5.77
C PHE A 296 -29.31 1.91 -5.90
N LYS A 297 -28.72 2.14 -7.07
CA LYS A 297 -27.27 2.03 -7.25
C LYS A 297 -26.49 2.93 -6.28
N LEU A 298 -26.89 4.19 -6.15
CA LEU A 298 -26.26 5.13 -5.21
C LEU A 298 -26.40 4.65 -3.75
N ALA A 299 -27.54 4.09 -3.36
CA ALA A 299 -27.77 3.55 -2.02
C ALA A 299 -26.87 2.31 -1.75
N GLU A 300 -26.76 1.40 -2.70
CA GLU A 300 -25.88 0.23 -2.62
C GLU A 300 -24.41 0.62 -2.56
N MET A 301 -23.99 1.57 -3.41
CA MET A 301 -22.63 2.10 -3.40
C MET A 301 -22.28 2.72 -2.04
N ALA A 302 -23.15 3.57 -1.50
CA ALA A 302 -22.96 4.19 -0.18
C ALA A 302 -22.83 3.13 0.93
N THR A 303 -23.66 2.09 0.90
CA THR A 303 -23.62 0.99 1.87
C THR A 303 -22.28 0.23 1.79
N LYS A 304 -21.78 -0.03 0.58
CA LYS A 304 -20.49 -0.71 0.36
C LYS A 304 -19.30 0.13 0.84
N VAL A 305 -19.32 1.44 0.55
CA VAL A 305 -18.29 2.39 1.04
C VAL A 305 -18.22 2.37 2.57
N GLU A 306 -19.37 2.50 3.23
CA GLU A 306 -19.44 2.52 4.70
C GLU A 306 -19.00 1.18 5.32
N ALA A 307 -19.45 0.07 4.76
CA ALA A 307 -19.07 -1.26 5.25
C ALA A 307 -17.55 -1.52 5.12
N ALA A 308 -16.95 -1.13 4.00
CA ALA A 308 -15.51 -1.25 3.78
C ALA A 308 -14.71 -0.41 4.79
N HIS A 309 -15.11 0.86 4.97
CA HIS A 309 -14.49 1.77 5.92
C HIS A 309 -14.55 1.22 7.36
N LEU A 310 -15.70 0.78 7.82
CA LEU A 310 -15.86 0.23 9.17
C LEU A 310 -15.01 -1.01 9.42
N MET A 311 -14.88 -1.90 8.42
CA MET A 311 -14.02 -3.07 8.55
C MET A 311 -12.53 -2.71 8.58
N MET A 312 -12.10 -1.73 7.77
CA MET A 312 -10.72 -1.21 7.79
C MET A 312 -10.40 -0.57 9.14
N VAL A 313 -11.27 0.28 9.66
CA VAL A 313 -11.11 0.92 10.99
C VAL A 313 -11.02 -0.14 12.10
N ASN A 314 -11.89 -1.17 12.07
CA ASN A 314 -11.85 -2.26 13.04
C ASN A 314 -10.52 -3.02 13.00
N ALA A 315 -10.03 -3.37 11.81
CA ALA A 315 -8.75 -4.06 11.66
C ALA A 315 -7.57 -3.23 12.18
N ALA A 316 -7.56 -1.92 11.89
CA ALA A 316 -6.53 -1.01 12.38
C ALA A 316 -6.54 -0.91 13.92
N ARG A 317 -7.70 -0.70 14.54
CA ARG A 317 -7.85 -0.63 16.00
C ARG A 317 -7.44 -1.91 16.72
N LEU A 318 -7.77 -3.08 16.17
CA LEU A 318 -7.33 -4.36 16.72
C LEU A 318 -5.81 -4.47 16.72
N LYS A 319 -5.13 -4.08 15.64
CA LYS A 319 -3.66 -4.07 15.58
C LYS A 319 -3.07 -3.10 16.60
N ASP A 320 -3.62 -1.89 16.73
CA ASP A 320 -3.17 -0.88 17.70
C ASP A 320 -3.34 -1.35 19.15
N SER A 321 -4.35 -2.18 19.44
CA SER A 321 -4.54 -2.78 20.76
C SER A 321 -3.55 -3.92 21.10
N GLY A 322 -2.68 -4.30 20.16
CA GLY A 322 -1.78 -5.45 20.27
C GLY A 322 -2.46 -6.80 20.08
N ALA A 323 -3.73 -6.82 19.71
CA ALA A 323 -4.44 -8.06 19.41
C ALA A 323 -4.00 -8.65 18.07
N ARG A 324 -4.12 -9.98 17.96
CA ARG A 324 -3.94 -10.66 16.68
C ARG A 324 -5.06 -10.25 15.73
N ASN A 325 -4.72 -9.82 14.52
CA ASN A 325 -5.68 -9.29 13.55
C ASN A 325 -5.47 -9.82 12.11
N ASP A 326 -4.75 -10.92 11.93
CA ASP A 326 -4.48 -11.49 10.60
C ASP A 326 -5.77 -11.83 9.82
N VAL A 327 -6.81 -12.31 10.52
CA VAL A 327 -8.12 -12.60 9.93
C VAL A 327 -8.86 -11.32 9.61
N GLU A 328 -8.94 -10.38 10.53
CA GLU A 328 -9.67 -9.11 10.37
C GLU A 328 -9.01 -8.22 9.30
N ALA A 329 -7.68 -8.15 9.28
CA ALA A 329 -6.94 -7.44 8.23
C ALA A 329 -7.17 -8.09 6.84
N GLY A 330 -7.22 -9.43 6.79
CA GLY A 330 -7.58 -10.18 5.58
C GLY A 330 -9.01 -9.88 5.12
N MET A 331 -9.98 -9.87 6.04
CA MET A 331 -11.39 -9.53 5.76
C MET A 331 -11.53 -8.09 5.30
N ALA A 332 -10.88 -7.14 5.96
CA ALA A 332 -10.91 -5.73 5.60
C ALA A 332 -10.35 -5.51 4.19
N LYS A 333 -9.18 -6.09 3.88
CA LYS A 333 -8.58 -6.01 2.54
C LYS A 333 -9.48 -6.63 1.47
N LEU A 334 -10.01 -7.81 1.72
CA LEU A 334 -10.87 -8.52 0.79
C LEU A 334 -12.10 -7.67 0.44
N ILE A 335 -12.90 -7.30 1.46
CA ILE A 335 -14.15 -6.60 1.24
C ILE A 335 -13.96 -5.20 0.66
N ALA A 336 -12.94 -4.45 1.15
CA ALA A 336 -12.67 -3.11 0.64
C ALA A 336 -12.25 -3.14 -0.84
N SER A 337 -11.40 -4.09 -1.25
CA SER A 337 -10.97 -4.22 -2.65
C SER A 337 -12.10 -4.64 -3.59
N GLU A 338 -12.91 -5.63 -3.21
CA GLU A 338 -14.07 -6.08 -4.00
C GLU A 338 -15.12 -4.95 -4.11
N TYR A 339 -15.48 -4.31 -3.01
CA TYR A 339 -16.44 -3.22 -3.02
C TYR A 339 -15.93 -1.98 -3.76
N CYS A 340 -14.64 -1.69 -3.69
CA CYS A 340 -14.02 -0.64 -4.48
C CYS A 340 -14.21 -0.89 -5.97
N ALA A 341 -13.92 -2.09 -6.46
CA ALA A 341 -14.09 -2.45 -7.85
C ALA A 341 -15.57 -2.32 -8.30
N GLU A 342 -16.51 -2.82 -7.48
CA GLU A 342 -17.94 -2.74 -7.77
C GLU A 342 -18.44 -1.28 -7.76
N VAL A 343 -18.10 -0.48 -6.74
CA VAL A 343 -18.52 0.93 -6.61
C VAL A 343 -17.95 1.75 -7.75
N THR A 344 -16.69 1.55 -8.11
CA THR A 344 -16.07 2.28 -9.21
C THR A 344 -16.70 1.91 -10.56
N GLN A 345 -17.02 0.63 -10.78
CA GLN A 345 -17.71 0.19 -11.98
C GLN A 345 -19.14 0.78 -12.09
N GLU A 346 -19.88 0.84 -10.97
CA GLU A 346 -21.22 1.45 -10.99
C GLU A 346 -21.15 2.97 -11.18
N ALA A 347 -20.17 3.65 -10.59
CA ALA A 347 -19.91 5.06 -10.82
C ALA A 347 -19.62 5.35 -12.31
N PHE A 348 -18.76 4.54 -12.92
CA PHE A 348 -18.48 4.59 -14.35
C PHE A 348 -19.77 4.45 -15.20
N ARG A 349 -20.63 3.48 -14.87
CA ARG A 349 -21.91 3.26 -15.56
C ARG A 349 -22.88 4.43 -15.40
N ILE A 350 -22.94 5.06 -14.23
CA ILE A 350 -23.76 6.25 -13.97
C ILE A 350 -23.33 7.42 -14.86
N HIS A 351 -22.02 7.57 -15.11
CA HIS A 351 -21.51 8.60 -16.03
C HIS A 351 -21.81 8.28 -17.51
N GLY A 352 -22.13 7.02 -17.86
CA GLY A 352 -22.40 6.62 -19.24
C GLY A 352 -21.20 6.88 -20.15
N GLY A 353 -21.46 7.43 -21.35
CA GLY A 353 -20.39 7.74 -22.31
C GLY A 353 -19.31 8.69 -21.78
N TYR A 354 -19.65 9.59 -20.90
CA TYR A 354 -18.69 10.50 -20.26
C TYR A 354 -17.74 9.77 -19.31
N GLY A 355 -18.17 8.67 -18.69
CA GLY A 355 -17.27 7.83 -17.89
C GLY A 355 -16.13 7.19 -18.68
N TYR A 356 -16.27 7.04 -20.00
CA TYR A 356 -15.27 6.50 -20.90
C TYR A 356 -14.35 7.56 -21.49
N SER A 357 -14.62 8.85 -21.21
CA SER A 357 -13.81 9.96 -21.66
C SER A 357 -12.75 10.32 -20.61
N LYS A 358 -11.53 10.62 -21.09
CA LYS A 358 -10.44 11.13 -20.25
C LYS A 358 -10.69 12.54 -19.67
N GLU A 359 -11.81 13.19 -20.02
CA GLU A 359 -12.23 14.46 -19.44
C GLU A 359 -12.83 14.31 -18.04
N TYR A 360 -13.29 13.11 -17.69
CA TYR A 360 -13.91 12.80 -16.39
C TYR A 360 -13.00 11.91 -15.56
N GLU A 361 -12.86 12.25 -14.28
CA GLU A 361 -11.96 11.58 -13.34
C GLU A 361 -12.28 10.08 -13.16
N ILE A 362 -13.51 9.66 -13.33
CA ILE A 362 -13.96 8.29 -13.07
C ILE A 362 -13.22 7.26 -13.94
N GLU A 363 -12.76 7.59 -15.15
CA GLU A 363 -12.00 6.67 -15.98
C GLU A 363 -10.65 6.30 -15.33
N ARG A 364 -10.00 7.27 -14.65
CA ARG A 364 -8.77 7.05 -13.90
C ARG A 364 -9.01 6.06 -12.76
N LEU A 365 -10.07 6.28 -11.96
CA LEU A 365 -10.41 5.40 -10.84
C LEU A 365 -10.73 3.97 -11.32
N MET A 366 -11.36 3.83 -12.51
CA MET A 366 -11.58 2.53 -13.15
C MET A 366 -10.29 1.79 -13.50
N ARG A 367 -9.22 2.49 -13.85
CA ARG A 367 -7.91 1.88 -14.13
C ARG A 367 -7.14 1.56 -12.86
N GLU A 368 -7.38 2.27 -11.78
CA GLU A 368 -6.69 2.10 -10.49
C GLU A 368 -7.30 0.97 -9.65
N ALA A 369 -8.62 0.87 -9.57
CA ALA A 369 -9.32 -0.07 -8.69
C ALA A 369 -8.91 -1.55 -8.88
N PRO A 370 -8.72 -2.10 -10.09
CA PRO A 370 -8.35 -3.51 -10.30
C PRO A 370 -7.02 -3.91 -9.63
N PHE A 371 -6.07 -2.98 -9.48
CA PHE A 371 -4.82 -3.25 -8.77
C PHE A 371 -5.06 -3.77 -7.35
N LEU A 372 -6.07 -3.23 -6.66
CA LEU A 372 -6.34 -3.56 -5.26
C LEU A 372 -6.84 -4.99 -5.07
N LEU A 373 -7.39 -5.63 -6.11
CA LEU A 373 -7.79 -7.04 -6.07
C LEU A 373 -6.58 -7.99 -6.03
N ILE A 374 -5.45 -7.57 -6.59
CA ILE A 374 -4.27 -8.42 -6.81
C ILE A 374 -3.06 -8.01 -5.96
N GLY A 375 -2.85 -6.71 -5.72
CA GLY A 375 -1.71 -6.18 -4.96
C GLY A 375 -1.73 -6.59 -3.49
N GLU A 376 -0.55 -6.85 -2.92
CA GLU A 376 -0.33 -7.24 -1.52
C GLU A 376 -1.15 -8.46 -1.07
N GLY A 377 -1.20 -9.46 -1.93
CA GLY A 377 -2.00 -10.67 -1.74
C GLY A 377 -3.37 -10.56 -2.41
N THR A 378 -3.60 -11.44 -3.39
CA THR A 378 -4.85 -11.50 -4.16
C THR A 378 -6.07 -11.75 -3.25
N SER A 379 -7.28 -11.49 -3.75
CA SER A 379 -8.53 -11.84 -3.05
C SER A 379 -8.55 -13.30 -2.62
N GLU A 380 -8.00 -14.22 -3.42
CA GLU A 380 -7.92 -15.67 -3.11
C GLU A 380 -6.94 -15.95 -1.96
N ILE A 381 -5.82 -15.21 -1.89
CA ILE A 381 -4.88 -15.29 -0.76
C ILE A 381 -5.55 -14.79 0.53
N GLN A 382 -6.33 -13.69 0.48
CA GLN A 382 -7.09 -13.23 1.64
C GLN A 382 -8.09 -14.31 2.10
N LYS A 383 -8.86 -14.89 1.18
CA LYS A 383 -9.79 -16.01 1.49
C LYS A 383 -9.07 -17.19 2.14
N THR A 384 -7.86 -17.50 1.68
CA THR A 384 -7.03 -18.57 2.26
C THR A 384 -6.60 -18.24 3.70
N ILE A 385 -6.19 -17.00 3.98
CA ILE A 385 -5.80 -16.55 5.31
C ILE A 385 -6.98 -16.59 6.26
N ILE A 386 -8.11 -16.05 5.84
CA ILE A 386 -9.35 -16.00 6.62
C ILE A 386 -9.81 -17.42 6.96
N SER A 387 -9.89 -18.33 5.96
CA SER A 387 -10.35 -19.69 6.18
C SER A 387 -9.43 -20.47 7.13
N ARG A 388 -8.11 -20.34 6.98
CA ARG A 388 -7.13 -20.97 7.89
C ARG A 388 -7.25 -20.45 9.32
N GLY A 389 -7.45 -19.14 9.49
CA GLY A 389 -7.66 -18.52 10.78
C GLY A 389 -8.92 -19.07 11.46
N LEU A 390 -10.05 -19.03 10.76
CA LEU A 390 -11.33 -19.55 11.26
C LEU A 390 -11.26 -21.04 11.62
N LEU A 391 -10.69 -21.88 10.74
CA LEU A 391 -10.54 -23.30 11.00
C LEU A 391 -9.64 -23.62 12.20
N ARG A 392 -8.66 -22.75 12.49
CA ARG A 392 -7.84 -22.84 13.70
C ARG A 392 -8.66 -22.49 14.95
N ASP A 393 -9.43 -21.39 14.90
CA ASP A 393 -10.10 -20.81 16.06
C ASP A 393 -11.39 -21.57 16.44
N TYR A 394 -12.04 -22.21 15.44
CA TYR A 394 -13.25 -23.03 15.61
C TYR A 394 -12.96 -24.55 15.56
N ARG A 395 -11.73 -24.98 15.81
CA ARG A 395 -11.46 -26.42 15.91
C ARG A 395 -12.36 -27.03 16.99
N SER A 396 -13.17 -28.04 16.60
CA SER A 396 -13.91 -28.86 17.56
C SER A 396 -12.90 -29.47 18.54
N ARG A 397 -13.14 -29.25 19.83
CA ARG A 397 -12.42 -30.01 20.88
C ARG A 397 -12.89 -31.45 20.75
N GLY A 398 -12.16 -32.24 19.94
CA GLY A 398 -12.35 -33.71 19.87
C GLY A 398 -11.75 -34.39 21.09
#